data_de92717f2b0fcd238cdaca604c0cf940
#
_entry.id   de92717f2b0fcd238cdaca604c0cf940
#
_cell.length_a   1.000
_cell.length_b   1.000
_cell.length_c   1.000
_cell.angle_alpha   90.00
_cell.angle_beta   90.00
_cell.angle_gamma   90.00
#
_symmetry.space_group_name_H-M   'P 1'
#
loop_
_entity.id
_entity.type
_entity.pdbx_description
1 polymer ?
#
loop_
_entity_poly.entity_id
_entity_poly.type
_entity_poly.pdbx_seq_one_letter_code
_entity_poly.pdbx_strand_id
1 'polypeptide(L)'
;LQKLEKQQKQQREEEKDPLTVELEAVGFEVIDDRRMRMVEQIRLGVIGYVRDPDLQDRQNLSEYLQDKCHREYSFLSKLFTELQGISIEKYSIQQRIERVKELLFYDELSVSEIADRMHYSSVAHLSAQFKSLTGLSPTQFRRMKEHRLKPLDEI
;
A
#
# COMPACT_ATOMS: atom_id res chain seq x y z
N LEU A 1 -23.34 37.01 5.53
CA LEU A 1 -23.95 35.74 5.99
C LEU A 1 -22.91 34.75 6.43
N GLN A 2 -21.86 34.50 5.66
CA GLN A 2 -20.79 33.54 6.04
C GLN A 2 -19.97 34.01 7.24
N LYS A 3 -19.74 35.31 7.41
CA LYS A 3 -19.03 35.86 8.58
C LYS A 3 -19.83 35.72 9.86
N LEU A 4 -21.16 35.87 9.81
CA LEU A 4 -22.05 35.73 10.94
C LEU A 4 -22.12 34.26 11.42
N GLU A 5 -22.19 33.33 10.48
CA GLU A 5 -22.18 31.88 10.78
C GLU A 5 -20.88 31.44 11.45
N LYS A 6 -19.73 31.93 10.94
CA LYS A 6 -18.42 31.67 11.54
C LYS A 6 -18.29 32.25 12.94
N GLN A 7 -18.78 33.47 13.18
CA GLN A 7 -18.78 34.10 14.50
C GLN A 7 -19.70 33.38 15.47
N GLN A 8 -20.88 32.94 15.05
CA GLN A 8 -21.81 32.17 15.87
C GLN A 8 -21.23 30.79 16.20
N LYS A 9 -20.55 30.14 15.26
CA LYS A 9 -19.89 28.88 15.49
C LYS A 9 -18.73 29.01 16.48
N GLN A 10 -17.94 30.08 16.36
CA GLN A 10 -16.83 30.39 17.26
C GLN A 10 -17.31 30.71 18.68
N GLN A 11 -18.40 31.48 18.81
CA GLN A 11 -19.03 31.74 20.12
C GLN A 11 -19.58 30.48 20.77
N ARG A 12 -20.17 29.56 20.01
CA ARG A 12 -20.63 28.26 20.52
C ARG A 12 -19.49 27.39 20.99
N GLU A 13 -18.34 27.44 20.35
CA GLU A 13 -17.14 26.70 20.77
C GLU A 13 -16.55 27.31 22.06
N GLU A 14 -16.55 28.64 22.18
CA GLU A 14 -16.09 29.33 23.39
C GLU A 14 -17.00 29.12 24.59
N GLU A 15 -18.31 28.90 24.38
CA GLU A 15 -19.30 28.65 25.43
C GLU A 15 -19.36 27.19 25.87
N LYS A 16 -18.63 26.27 25.22
CA LYS A 16 -18.61 24.86 25.59
C LYS A 16 -17.86 24.63 26.90
N ASP A 17 -18.48 23.81 27.75
CA ASP A 17 -17.89 23.31 28.99
C ASP A 17 -16.58 22.59 28.67
N PRO A 18 -15.48 22.80 29.40
CA PRO A 18 -14.21 22.10 29.21
C PRO A 18 -14.34 20.57 29.17
N LEU A 19 -15.25 19.99 29.95
CA LEU A 19 -15.52 18.55 29.95
C LEU A 19 -16.10 18.08 28.60
N THR A 20 -17.01 18.87 28.00
CA THR A 20 -17.58 18.57 26.69
C THR A 20 -16.51 18.60 25.59
N VAL A 21 -15.59 19.57 25.66
CA VAL A 21 -14.47 19.70 24.72
C VAL A 21 -13.54 18.48 24.84
N GLU A 22 -13.22 18.02 26.05
CA GLU A 22 -12.41 16.83 26.28
C GLU A 22 -13.07 15.56 25.74
N LEU A 23 -14.39 15.39 25.95
CA LEU A 23 -15.14 14.25 25.44
C LEU A 23 -15.21 14.24 23.91
N GLU A 24 -15.37 15.40 23.29
CA GLU A 24 -15.33 15.53 21.82
C GLU A 24 -13.94 15.21 21.27
N ALA A 25 -12.87 15.66 21.91
CA ALA A 25 -11.50 15.35 21.53
C ALA A 25 -11.22 13.85 21.62
N VAL A 26 -11.65 13.18 22.68
CA VAL A 26 -11.54 11.73 22.84
C VAL A 26 -12.33 11.00 21.72
N GLY A 27 -13.53 11.49 21.38
CA GLY A 27 -14.33 10.95 20.30
C GLY A 27 -13.62 11.03 18.95
N PHE A 28 -12.97 12.15 18.64
CA PHE A 28 -12.17 12.34 17.42
C PHE A 28 -10.96 11.40 17.40
N GLU A 29 -10.24 11.25 18.50
CA GLU A 29 -9.11 10.32 18.62
C GLU A 29 -9.54 8.87 18.34
N VAL A 30 -10.67 8.43 18.86
CA VAL A 30 -11.21 7.09 18.63
C VAL A 30 -11.56 6.88 17.15
N ILE A 31 -12.16 7.87 16.50
CA ILE A 31 -12.48 7.81 15.06
C ILE A 31 -11.21 7.71 14.22
N ASP A 32 -10.18 8.53 14.51
CA ASP A 32 -8.89 8.48 13.85
C ASP A 32 -8.19 7.14 14.05
N ASP A 33 -8.21 6.59 15.25
CA ASP A 33 -7.65 5.27 15.55
C ASP A 33 -8.33 4.17 14.75
N ARG A 34 -9.65 4.21 14.58
CA ARG A 34 -10.40 3.25 13.76
C ARG A 34 -10.04 3.36 12.29
N ARG A 35 -9.94 4.59 11.79
CA ARG A 35 -9.55 4.86 10.39
C ARG A 35 -8.13 4.37 10.13
N MET A 36 -7.20 4.66 11.03
CA MET A 36 -5.81 4.19 10.91
C MET A 36 -5.70 2.67 10.98
N ARG A 37 -6.48 2.01 11.84
CA ARG A 37 -6.54 0.54 11.90
C ARG A 37 -7.08 -0.06 10.61
N MET A 38 -8.09 0.57 10.02
CA MET A 38 -8.62 0.13 8.72
C MET A 38 -7.57 0.26 7.62
N VAL A 39 -6.84 1.38 7.58
CA VAL A 39 -5.73 1.58 6.65
C VAL A 39 -4.66 0.50 6.84
N GLU A 40 -4.32 0.16 8.07
CA GLU A 40 -3.36 -0.90 8.35
C GLU A 40 -3.85 -2.28 7.89
N GLN A 41 -5.14 -2.58 8.06
CA GLN A 41 -5.74 -3.80 7.51
C GLN A 41 -5.65 -3.84 5.98
N ILE A 42 -5.87 -2.72 5.31
CA ILE A 42 -5.72 -2.62 3.86
C ILE A 42 -4.27 -2.89 3.46
N ARG A 43 -3.32 -2.24 4.12
CA ARG A 43 -1.88 -2.42 3.84
C ARG A 43 -1.47 -3.88 3.98
N LEU A 44 -1.80 -4.50 5.10
CA LEU A 44 -1.50 -5.92 5.35
C LEU A 44 -2.21 -6.83 4.37
N GLY A 45 -3.44 -6.49 3.99
CA GLY A 45 -4.18 -7.21 2.97
C GLY A 45 -3.51 -7.17 1.60
N VAL A 46 -3.04 -6.00 1.18
CA VAL A 46 -2.32 -5.86 -0.09
C VAL A 46 -1.01 -6.66 -0.07
N ILE A 47 -0.24 -6.55 1.01
CA ILE A 47 1.02 -7.28 1.15
C ILE A 47 0.78 -8.80 1.08
N GLY A 48 -0.21 -9.30 1.80
CA GLY A 48 -0.54 -10.72 1.79
C GLY A 48 -1.04 -11.21 0.43
N TYR A 49 -1.87 -10.41 -0.23
CA TYR A 49 -2.38 -10.74 -1.57
C TYR A 49 -1.27 -10.83 -2.60
N VAL A 50 -0.34 -9.88 -2.59
CA VAL A 50 0.78 -9.84 -3.52
C VAL A 50 1.70 -11.06 -3.37
N ARG A 51 1.79 -11.62 -2.17
CA ARG A 51 2.68 -12.74 -1.86
C ARG A 51 2.02 -14.11 -2.04
N ASP A 52 0.75 -14.15 -2.37
CA ASP A 52 -0.02 -15.40 -2.46
C ASP A 52 -0.56 -15.60 -3.89
N PRO A 53 0.16 -16.35 -4.75
CA PRO A 53 -0.29 -16.61 -6.11
C PRO A 53 -1.62 -17.38 -6.18
N ASP A 54 -1.86 -18.30 -5.26
CA ASP A 54 -3.11 -19.08 -5.23
C ASP A 54 -4.32 -18.19 -4.94
N LEU A 55 -4.15 -17.23 -4.05
CA LEU A 55 -5.18 -16.24 -3.75
C LEU A 55 -5.48 -15.35 -4.97
N GLN A 56 -4.45 -14.96 -5.72
CA GLN A 56 -4.59 -14.17 -6.94
C GLN A 56 -5.34 -14.92 -8.04
N ASP A 57 -5.22 -16.25 -8.09
CA ASP A 57 -5.97 -17.09 -9.01
C ASP A 57 -7.48 -17.16 -8.68
N ARG A 58 -7.84 -17.01 -7.42
CA ARG A 58 -9.22 -17.15 -6.93
C ARG A 58 -9.99 -15.83 -6.90
N GLN A 59 -9.32 -14.74 -6.59
CA GLN A 59 -9.95 -13.43 -6.40
C GLN A 59 -9.06 -12.32 -6.94
N ASN A 60 -9.66 -11.23 -7.39
CA ASN A 60 -8.89 -10.00 -7.61
C ASN A 60 -8.67 -9.26 -6.28
N LEU A 61 -7.80 -8.26 -6.30
CA LEU A 61 -7.44 -7.51 -5.09
C LEU A 61 -8.64 -6.81 -4.45
N SER A 62 -9.52 -6.20 -5.26
CA SER A 62 -10.68 -5.49 -4.73
C SER A 62 -11.65 -6.42 -4.00
N GLU A 63 -11.93 -7.59 -4.56
CA GLU A 63 -12.78 -8.59 -3.92
C GLU A 63 -12.16 -9.09 -2.61
N TYR A 64 -10.87 -9.39 -2.63
CA TYR A 64 -10.15 -9.84 -1.45
C TYR A 64 -10.19 -8.82 -0.32
N LEU A 65 -9.95 -7.54 -0.62
CA LEU A 65 -9.98 -6.48 0.38
C LEU A 65 -11.38 -6.26 0.95
N GLN A 66 -12.42 -6.35 0.11
CA GLN A 66 -13.81 -6.24 0.56
C GLN A 66 -14.15 -7.35 1.55
N ASP A 67 -13.76 -8.58 1.24
CA ASP A 67 -14.00 -9.73 2.12
C ASP A 67 -13.23 -9.62 3.43
N LYS A 68 -11.98 -9.19 3.36
CA LYS A 68 -11.12 -9.06 4.55
C LYS A 68 -11.53 -7.91 5.46
N CYS A 69 -11.87 -6.76 4.88
CA CYS A 69 -12.17 -5.55 5.63
C CYS A 69 -13.67 -5.35 5.91
N HIS A 70 -14.53 -6.18 5.34
CA HIS A 70 -15.99 -6.10 5.46
C HIS A 70 -16.57 -4.74 5.07
N ARG A 71 -16.00 -4.13 4.03
CA ARG A 71 -16.42 -2.83 3.50
C ARG A 71 -16.32 -2.84 1.98
N GLU A 72 -17.09 -2.00 1.33
CA GLU A 72 -17.00 -1.81 -0.11
C GLU A 72 -15.66 -1.21 -0.52
N TYR A 73 -15.16 -1.64 -1.68
CA TYR A 73 -13.86 -1.21 -2.19
C TYR A 73 -13.79 0.31 -2.39
N SER A 74 -14.87 0.93 -2.84
CA SER A 74 -14.92 2.39 -3.02
C SER A 74 -14.63 3.14 -1.72
N PHE A 75 -15.18 2.66 -0.61
CA PHE A 75 -14.89 3.21 0.72
C PHE A 75 -13.42 3.00 1.11
N LEU A 76 -12.92 1.79 0.94
CA LEU A 76 -11.53 1.44 1.27
C LEU A 76 -10.54 2.25 0.45
N SER A 77 -10.80 2.40 -0.85
CA SER A 77 -9.96 3.16 -1.78
C SER A 77 -9.88 4.63 -1.40
N LYS A 78 -11.02 5.24 -1.10
CA LYS A 78 -11.08 6.65 -0.69
C LYS A 78 -10.35 6.87 0.63
N LEU A 79 -10.61 6.04 1.61
CA LEU A 79 -9.98 6.14 2.93
C LEU A 79 -8.45 5.99 2.84
N PHE A 80 -8.00 4.98 2.10
CA PHE A 80 -6.57 4.71 1.94
C PHE A 80 -5.87 5.88 1.26
N THR A 81 -6.45 6.40 0.17
CA THR A 81 -5.88 7.54 -0.57
C THR A 81 -5.83 8.81 0.29
N GLU A 82 -6.87 9.08 1.06
CA GLU A 82 -6.91 10.24 1.96
C GLU A 82 -5.81 10.19 3.02
N LEU A 83 -5.58 9.02 3.62
CA LEU A 83 -4.65 8.89 4.75
C LEU A 83 -3.21 8.55 4.32
N GLN A 84 -3.02 7.89 3.19
CA GLN A 84 -1.69 7.48 2.73
C GLN A 84 -1.13 8.35 1.59
N GLY A 85 -1.97 9.16 0.94
CA GLY A 85 -1.54 10.00 -0.16
C GLY A 85 -1.25 9.26 -1.47
N ILE A 86 -1.58 7.98 -1.54
CA ILE A 86 -1.36 7.12 -2.72
C ILE A 86 -2.55 6.16 -2.85
N SER A 87 -2.89 5.76 -4.07
CA SER A 87 -3.98 4.82 -4.30
C SER A 87 -3.59 3.40 -3.88
N ILE A 88 -4.61 2.58 -3.59
CA ILE A 88 -4.40 1.14 -3.31
C ILE A 88 -3.68 0.47 -4.49
N GLU A 89 -4.07 0.81 -5.73
CA GLU A 89 -3.47 0.25 -6.95
C GLU A 89 -1.98 0.55 -7.03
N LYS A 90 -1.59 1.80 -6.81
CA LYS A 90 -0.18 2.19 -6.80
C LYS A 90 0.59 1.51 -5.68
N TYR A 91 0.00 1.41 -4.51
CA TYR A 91 0.60 0.70 -3.38
C TYR A 91 0.80 -0.78 -3.70
N SER A 92 -0.19 -1.42 -4.35
CA SER A 92 -0.07 -2.83 -4.75
C SER A 92 1.06 -3.04 -5.76
N ILE A 93 1.22 -2.13 -6.71
CA ILE A 93 2.33 -2.18 -7.67
C ILE A 93 3.67 -2.06 -6.96
N GLN A 94 3.80 -1.13 -6.02
CA GLN A 94 5.01 -0.99 -5.20
C GLN A 94 5.34 -2.28 -4.44
N GLN A 95 4.33 -2.91 -3.84
CA GLN A 95 4.51 -4.16 -3.11
C GLN A 95 4.87 -5.33 -4.04
N ARG A 96 4.29 -5.37 -5.23
CA ARG A 96 4.67 -6.36 -6.25
C ARG A 96 6.14 -6.22 -6.63
N ILE A 97 6.62 -5.00 -6.82
CA ILE A 97 8.02 -4.74 -7.15
C ILE A 97 8.95 -5.13 -5.99
N GLU A 98 8.56 -4.83 -4.75
CA GLU A 98 9.32 -5.29 -3.57
C GLU A 98 9.41 -6.83 -3.53
N ARG A 99 8.33 -7.53 -3.84
CA ARG A 99 8.35 -8.99 -3.93
C ARG A 99 9.24 -9.49 -5.07
N VAL A 100 9.20 -8.84 -6.23
CA VAL A 100 10.07 -9.16 -7.37
C VAL A 100 11.54 -8.99 -6.97
N LYS A 101 11.89 -7.92 -6.27
CA LYS A 101 13.25 -7.71 -5.74
C LYS A 101 13.71 -8.88 -4.86
N GLU A 102 12.85 -9.33 -3.96
CA GLU A 102 13.15 -10.48 -3.09
C GLU A 102 13.40 -11.74 -3.91
N LEU A 103 12.54 -12.03 -4.90
CA LEU A 103 12.69 -13.20 -5.76
C LEU A 103 13.96 -13.13 -6.62
N LEU A 104 14.30 -11.94 -7.11
CA LEU A 104 15.56 -11.71 -7.82
C LEU A 104 16.77 -11.89 -6.90
N PHE A 105 16.64 -11.44 -5.66
CA PHE A 105 17.71 -11.50 -4.67
C PHE A 105 18.11 -12.94 -4.34
N TYR A 106 17.14 -13.84 -4.19
CA TYR A 106 17.42 -15.22 -3.81
C TYR A 106 17.89 -16.10 -4.98
N ASP A 107 17.78 -15.62 -6.21
CA ASP A 107 18.35 -16.24 -7.44
C ASP A 107 17.89 -17.68 -7.72
N GLU A 108 16.74 -18.07 -7.18
CA GLU A 108 16.17 -19.41 -7.38
C GLU A 108 15.34 -19.50 -8.66
N LEU A 109 14.81 -18.37 -9.10
CA LEU A 109 13.92 -18.28 -10.26
C LEU A 109 14.52 -17.42 -11.36
N SER A 110 14.27 -17.80 -12.62
CA SER A 110 14.57 -16.94 -13.76
C SER A 110 13.60 -15.74 -13.79
N VAL A 111 13.96 -14.70 -14.53
CA VAL A 111 13.08 -13.54 -14.72
C VAL A 111 11.75 -13.96 -15.35
N SER A 112 11.77 -14.92 -16.27
CA SER A 112 10.57 -15.48 -16.90
C SER A 112 9.68 -16.19 -15.88
N GLU A 113 10.26 -16.99 -15.00
CA GLU A 113 9.52 -17.68 -13.92
C GLU A 113 8.93 -16.68 -12.93
N ILE A 114 9.66 -15.62 -12.60
CA ILE A 114 9.17 -14.55 -11.73
C ILE A 114 7.97 -13.83 -12.36
N ALA A 115 8.06 -13.50 -13.65
CA ALA A 115 6.96 -12.86 -14.39
C ALA A 115 5.70 -13.73 -14.36
N ASP A 116 5.85 -15.01 -14.57
CA ASP A 116 4.74 -15.98 -14.52
C ASP A 116 4.16 -16.07 -13.11
N ARG A 117 4.99 -16.25 -12.11
CA ARG A 117 4.57 -16.36 -10.69
C ARG A 117 3.84 -15.12 -10.19
N MET A 118 4.29 -13.95 -10.62
CA MET A 118 3.69 -12.67 -10.22
C MET A 118 2.54 -12.22 -11.11
N HIS A 119 2.07 -13.11 -12.01
CA HIS A 119 0.93 -12.85 -12.90
C HIS A 119 1.12 -11.66 -13.84
N TYR A 120 2.36 -11.41 -14.29
CA TYR A 120 2.61 -10.48 -15.38
C TYR A 120 2.24 -11.13 -16.71
N SER A 121 1.68 -10.35 -17.61
CA SER A 121 1.31 -10.84 -18.94
C SER A 121 2.52 -11.27 -19.80
N SER A 122 3.70 -10.71 -19.50
CA SER A 122 4.94 -11.00 -20.21
C SER A 122 6.15 -10.55 -19.39
N VAL A 123 7.32 -11.04 -19.74
CA VAL A 123 8.60 -10.54 -19.20
C VAL A 123 8.77 -9.05 -19.51
N ALA A 124 8.35 -8.62 -20.70
CA ALA A 124 8.42 -7.22 -21.12
C ALA A 124 7.58 -6.31 -20.20
N HIS A 125 6.38 -6.77 -19.80
CA HIS A 125 5.52 -6.04 -18.88
C HIS A 125 6.18 -5.91 -17.48
N LEU A 126 6.71 -7.00 -16.96
CA LEU A 126 7.46 -6.97 -15.69
C LEU A 126 8.65 -6.01 -15.79
N SER A 127 9.45 -6.13 -16.83
CA SER A 127 10.66 -5.31 -17.01
C SER A 127 10.34 -3.82 -17.11
N ALA A 128 9.30 -3.46 -17.85
CA ALA A 128 8.87 -2.07 -17.99
C ALA A 128 8.41 -1.49 -16.64
N GLN A 129 7.59 -2.22 -15.91
CA GLN A 129 7.10 -1.76 -14.59
C GLN A 129 8.23 -1.69 -13.57
N PHE A 130 9.09 -2.71 -13.53
CA PHE A 130 10.24 -2.75 -12.63
C PHE A 130 11.18 -1.58 -12.89
N LYS A 131 11.53 -1.33 -14.15
CA LYS A 131 12.40 -0.22 -14.55
C LYS A 131 11.78 1.13 -14.23
N SER A 132 10.48 1.28 -14.42
CA SER A 132 9.74 2.51 -14.09
C SER A 132 9.88 2.89 -12.62
N LEU A 133 9.88 1.91 -11.72
CA LEU A 133 9.91 2.14 -10.28
C LEU A 133 11.32 2.10 -9.67
N THR A 134 12.24 1.37 -10.28
CA THR A 134 13.60 1.17 -9.72
C THR A 134 14.70 1.86 -10.52
N GLY A 135 14.43 2.21 -11.77
CA GLY A 135 15.44 2.71 -12.70
C GLY A 135 16.28 1.63 -13.35
N LEU A 136 16.10 0.37 -13.00
CA LEU A 136 16.87 -0.78 -13.49
C LEU A 136 15.96 -1.85 -14.06
N SER A 137 16.46 -2.62 -15.03
CA SER A 137 15.78 -3.86 -15.43
C SER A 137 15.96 -4.93 -14.36
N PRO A 138 15.11 -5.97 -14.32
CA PRO A 138 15.30 -7.09 -13.39
C PRO A 138 16.66 -7.74 -13.51
N THR A 139 17.17 -7.92 -14.73
CA THR A 139 18.48 -8.51 -14.99
C THR A 139 19.61 -7.62 -14.45
N GLN A 140 19.53 -6.32 -14.64
CA GLN A 140 20.51 -5.36 -14.10
C GLN A 140 20.49 -5.37 -12.57
N PHE A 141 19.31 -5.43 -11.97
CA PHE A 141 19.16 -5.49 -10.52
C PHE A 141 19.83 -6.75 -9.95
N ARG A 142 19.61 -7.91 -10.56
CA ARG A 142 20.22 -9.18 -10.17
C ARG A 142 21.75 -9.13 -10.28
N ARG A 143 22.27 -8.54 -11.34
CA ARG A 143 23.73 -8.37 -11.53
C ARG A 143 24.35 -7.46 -10.47
N MET A 144 23.68 -6.40 -10.10
CA MET A 144 24.14 -5.50 -9.02
C MET A 144 24.24 -6.22 -7.69
N LYS A 145 23.25 -7.06 -7.37
CA LYS A 145 23.27 -7.89 -6.18
C LYS A 145 24.47 -8.83 -6.19
N GLU A 146 24.70 -9.56 -7.27
CA GLU A 146 25.84 -10.47 -7.43
C GLU A 146 27.16 -9.74 -7.23
N HIS A 147 27.28 -8.56 -7.79
CA HIS A 147 28.49 -7.72 -7.63
C HIS A 147 28.70 -7.28 -6.18
N ARG A 148 27.64 -6.91 -5.46
CA ARG A 148 27.74 -6.49 -4.06
C ARG A 148 28.09 -7.64 -3.11
N LEU A 149 27.75 -8.88 -3.46
CA LEU A 149 27.98 -10.05 -2.63
C LEU A 149 29.33 -10.73 -2.91
N LYS A 150 30.10 -10.25 -3.90
CA LYS A 150 31.45 -10.79 -4.15
C LYS A 150 32.36 -10.50 -2.97
N PRO A 151 33.15 -11.50 -2.52
CA PRO A 151 34.15 -11.28 -1.48
C PRO A 151 35.17 -10.20 -1.87
N LEU A 152 35.63 -9.44 -0.89
CA LEU A 152 36.58 -8.34 -1.10
C LEU A 152 37.93 -8.81 -1.70
N ASP A 153 38.31 -10.04 -1.45
CA ASP A 153 39.54 -10.66 -1.94
C ASP A 153 39.47 -11.06 -3.43
N GLU A 154 38.29 -11.00 -4.05
CA GLU A 154 38.09 -11.23 -5.50
C GLU A 154 38.13 -9.92 -6.32
N ILE A 155 38.27 -8.81 -5.64
CA ILE A 155 38.42 -7.49 -6.26
C ILE A 155 39.92 -7.22 -6.51
#